data_fd84fd9be04bcba8d347025c8f836c0b
#
_entry.id   fd84fd9be04bcba8d347025c8f836c0b
#
_cell.length_a   1.000
_cell.length_b   1.000
_cell.length_c   1.000
_cell.angle_alpha   90.00
_cell.angle_beta   90.00
_cell.angle_gamma   90.00
#
_symmetry.space_group_name_H-M   'P 1'
#
loop_
_entity.id
_entity.type
_entity.pdbx_description
1 polymer ?
#
loop_
_entity_poly.entity_id
_entity_poly.type
_entity_poly.pdbx_seq_one_letter_code
_entity_poly.pdbx_strand_id
1 'polypeptide(L)'
;MAKKLFIETHGCQMNEYDSSRMADLLGEHQALEVTENAAEADVILLNTCSIREKAQEKVFSKLGMWRELKQQNPDLVIGVGGCVASQEGAAIRERAPYVDVVFGPQTLHRLPEMIDAARSTRKPQVDVSFPEIEKFDRLPEPRVDGPTAFVSVMEGCSKYCSFCVVPYTRGEEVSRPFDDVIAEVIHLAENGVREVTLLGQNVNGFRGLTHDGRLADFAELLRVVAAVDGIERIRYTTSHPLEFSDALIQAHAEVPELVKFIHLPVQSGSDRVLAAMKRNHTVLEYKSRIRKLKAAVPDICISSDFIVGFPGETEKDFEQTMKLVEDVGFDFSFSFIYSARPGTPAADLADDLPEEVKKQRLLILQSRIHQQGYEISRRMVGSTQRILVTDFSKKDPGMLQGRTENNRIVNFRCDNPRLIGQFAQVHIDDALPHSLRGTLIDSTLH
;
A
#
# COMPACT_ATOMS: atom_id res chain seq x y z
N MET A 1 6.92 22.70 -27.07
CA MET A 1 7.13 22.42 -25.64
C MET A 1 6.71 20.99 -25.40
N ALA A 2 7.42 20.28 -24.54
CA ALA A 2 7.00 18.94 -24.12
C ALA A 2 5.63 19.03 -23.42
N LYS A 3 4.74 18.09 -23.70
CA LYS A 3 3.44 18.01 -23.02
C LYS A 3 3.62 17.55 -21.58
N LYS A 4 2.81 18.07 -20.67
CA LYS A 4 2.95 17.84 -19.23
C LYS A 4 1.82 16.98 -18.66
N LEU A 5 2.20 16.09 -17.75
CA LEU A 5 1.34 15.19 -17.01
C LEU A 5 1.34 15.54 -15.52
N PHE A 6 0.16 15.79 -14.96
CA PHE A 6 -0.02 15.90 -13.52
C PHE A 6 -0.82 14.69 -12.99
N ILE A 7 -0.29 14.02 -11.98
CA ILE A 7 -0.99 12.89 -11.33
C ILE A 7 -1.17 13.21 -9.85
N GLU A 8 -2.42 13.24 -9.40
CA GLU A 8 -2.74 13.29 -7.98
C GLU A 8 -3.16 11.89 -7.51
N THR A 9 -2.43 11.36 -6.53
CA THR A 9 -2.66 10.01 -6.01
C THR A 9 -3.32 10.07 -4.64
N HIS A 10 -4.46 9.43 -4.52
CA HIS A 10 -5.12 9.20 -3.23
C HIS A 10 -5.09 7.70 -2.93
N GLY A 11 -4.72 7.32 -1.70
CA GLY A 11 -4.93 5.94 -1.28
C GLY A 11 -3.76 5.24 -0.59
N CYS A 12 -3.45 4.07 -1.07
CA CYS A 12 -2.46 3.15 -0.52
C CYS A 12 -1.25 3.01 -1.46
N GLN A 13 -0.25 2.26 -1.03
CA GLN A 13 0.97 1.99 -1.81
C GLN A 13 0.70 1.39 -3.20
N MET A 14 -0.38 0.57 -3.34
CA MET A 14 -0.79 0.09 -4.68
C MET A 14 -1.21 1.24 -5.61
N ASN A 15 -1.86 2.29 -5.08
CA ASN A 15 -2.18 3.46 -5.89
C ASN A 15 -0.92 4.27 -6.24
N GLU A 16 0.07 4.32 -5.35
CA GLU A 16 1.36 4.95 -5.65
C GLU A 16 2.09 4.18 -6.76
N TYR A 17 2.12 2.84 -6.68
CA TYR A 17 2.61 1.98 -7.75
C TYR A 17 1.87 2.21 -9.06
N ASP A 18 0.52 2.15 -9.06
CA ASP A 18 -0.29 2.37 -10.25
C ASP A 18 0.01 3.75 -10.89
N SER A 19 0.17 4.81 -10.07
CA SER A 19 0.49 6.16 -10.56
C SER A 19 1.88 6.25 -11.18
N SER A 20 2.88 5.61 -10.60
CA SER A 20 4.21 5.51 -11.20
C SER A 20 4.15 4.82 -12.56
N ARG A 21 3.40 3.70 -12.65
CA ARG A 21 3.23 2.96 -13.91
C ARG A 21 2.47 3.76 -14.97
N MET A 22 1.47 4.58 -14.57
CA MET A 22 0.80 5.52 -15.49
C MET A 22 1.78 6.56 -16.04
N ALA A 23 2.66 7.10 -15.18
CA ALA A 23 3.66 8.06 -15.59
C ALA A 23 4.68 7.45 -16.57
N ASP A 24 5.14 6.22 -16.30
CA ASP A 24 6.03 5.49 -17.20
C ASP A 24 5.39 5.26 -18.56
N LEU A 25 4.17 4.74 -18.55
CA LEU A 25 3.40 4.42 -19.75
C LEU A 25 3.15 5.65 -20.64
N LEU A 26 2.72 6.76 -20.05
CA LEU A 26 2.45 8.00 -20.77
C LEU A 26 3.72 8.74 -21.19
N GLY A 27 4.80 8.58 -20.42
CA GLY A 27 6.13 9.06 -20.79
C GLY A 27 6.65 8.38 -22.04
N GLU A 28 6.53 7.06 -22.12
CA GLU A 28 7.00 6.26 -23.26
C GLU A 28 6.11 6.47 -24.52
N HIS A 29 4.79 6.35 -24.39
CA HIS A 29 3.89 6.38 -25.54
C HIS A 29 3.53 7.77 -26.05
N GLN A 30 3.50 8.78 -25.18
CA GLN A 30 3.05 10.13 -25.53
C GLN A 30 4.07 11.23 -25.23
N ALA A 31 5.29 10.88 -24.78
CA ALA A 31 6.36 11.79 -24.38
C ALA A 31 5.88 12.87 -23.37
N LEU A 32 5.04 12.45 -22.41
CA LEU A 32 4.56 13.33 -21.36
C LEU A 32 5.60 13.43 -20.23
N GLU A 33 5.93 14.66 -19.83
CA GLU A 33 6.79 14.92 -18.69
C GLU A 33 5.95 15.18 -17.43
N VAL A 34 6.32 14.56 -16.32
CA VAL A 34 5.61 14.77 -15.04
C VAL A 34 5.83 16.18 -14.51
N THR A 35 4.77 16.83 -14.05
CA THR A 35 4.81 18.14 -13.38
C THR A 35 4.11 18.09 -12.03
N GLU A 36 4.57 18.92 -11.09
CA GLU A 36 3.90 19.10 -9.81
C GLU A 36 2.78 20.16 -9.85
N ASN A 37 2.64 20.87 -10.97
CA ASN A 37 1.68 21.97 -11.12
C ASN A 37 0.56 21.59 -12.09
N ALA A 38 -0.64 21.34 -11.56
CA ALA A 38 -1.83 21.00 -12.36
C ALA A 38 -2.19 22.08 -13.41
N ALA A 39 -1.89 23.36 -13.15
CA ALA A 39 -2.21 24.45 -14.08
C ALA A 39 -1.34 24.44 -15.36
N GLU A 40 -0.22 23.74 -15.35
CA GLU A 40 0.67 23.59 -16.50
C GLU A 40 0.45 22.31 -17.29
N ALA A 41 -0.45 21.44 -16.82
CA ALA A 41 -0.62 20.11 -17.35
C ALA A 41 -1.48 20.10 -18.65
N ASP A 42 -1.11 19.24 -19.58
CA ASP A 42 -1.93 18.86 -20.74
C ASP A 42 -2.81 17.64 -20.46
N VAL A 43 -2.42 16.85 -19.46
CA VAL A 43 -3.17 15.72 -18.92
C VAL A 43 -3.14 15.77 -17.39
N ILE A 44 -4.31 15.72 -16.78
CA ILE A 44 -4.47 15.59 -15.34
C ILE A 44 -5.11 14.25 -15.02
N LEU A 45 -4.49 13.45 -14.16
CA LEU A 45 -5.01 12.18 -13.69
C LEU A 45 -5.25 12.22 -12.19
N LEU A 46 -6.40 11.74 -11.75
CA LEU A 46 -6.73 11.48 -10.35
C LEU A 46 -6.79 9.99 -10.13
N ASN A 47 -5.79 9.43 -9.44
CA ASN A 47 -5.81 8.04 -9.01
C ASN A 47 -6.51 7.92 -7.65
N THR A 48 -7.58 7.12 -7.60
CA THR A 48 -8.55 7.14 -6.52
C THR A 48 -8.56 5.85 -5.71
N CYS A 49 -8.92 5.97 -4.42
CA CYS A 49 -9.01 4.85 -3.49
C CYS A 49 -10.41 4.76 -2.87
N SER A 50 -10.95 3.56 -2.76
CA SER A 50 -12.24 3.29 -2.12
C SER A 50 -12.15 2.85 -0.66
N ILE A 51 -10.93 2.69 -0.11
CA ILE A 51 -10.72 2.14 1.24
C ILE A 51 -11.10 3.14 2.34
N ARG A 52 -10.93 4.45 2.11
CA ARG A 52 -11.17 5.48 3.12
C ARG A 52 -12.58 6.06 3.01
N GLU A 53 -13.19 6.29 4.18
CA GLU A 53 -14.41 7.07 4.28
C GLU A 53 -14.23 8.44 3.61
N LYS A 54 -15.27 8.94 2.96
CA LYS A 54 -15.23 10.21 2.20
C LYS A 54 -14.25 10.25 1.03
N ALA A 55 -13.68 9.11 0.61
CA ALA A 55 -12.79 9.09 -0.56
C ALA A 55 -13.51 9.62 -1.81
N GLN A 56 -14.75 9.22 -2.02
CA GLN A 56 -15.59 9.66 -3.12
C GLN A 56 -15.86 11.19 -3.10
N GLU A 57 -16.17 11.77 -1.94
CA GLU A 57 -16.40 13.23 -1.83
C GLU A 57 -15.13 14.03 -2.15
N LYS A 58 -13.95 13.52 -1.73
CA LYS A 58 -12.67 14.15 -2.07
C LYS A 58 -12.40 14.12 -3.58
N VAL A 59 -12.75 13.03 -4.26
CA VAL A 59 -12.65 12.93 -5.72
C VAL A 59 -13.41 14.06 -6.38
N PHE A 60 -14.70 14.23 -6.06
CA PHE A 60 -15.52 15.28 -6.66
C PHE A 60 -15.11 16.69 -6.27
N SER A 61 -14.62 16.89 -5.04
CA SER A 61 -14.06 18.18 -4.61
C SER A 61 -12.83 18.56 -5.46
N LYS A 62 -11.93 17.62 -5.72
CA LYS A 62 -10.75 17.86 -6.57
C LYS A 62 -11.14 18.10 -8.03
N LEU A 63 -12.01 17.29 -8.56
CA LEU A 63 -12.52 17.48 -9.93
C LEU A 63 -13.16 18.86 -10.10
N GLY A 64 -13.90 19.35 -9.09
CA GLY A 64 -14.47 20.70 -9.09
C GLY A 64 -13.43 21.80 -9.25
N MET A 65 -12.25 21.67 -8.61
CA MET A 65 -11.14 22.64 -8.77
C MET A 65 -10.57 22.60 -10.19
N TRP A 66 -10.46 21.43 -10.82
CA TRP A 66 -9.88 21.31 -12.17
C TRP A 66 -10.86 21.67 -13.28
N ARG A 67 -12.15 21.81 -12.98
CA ARG A 67 -13.16 22.30 -13.92
C ARG A 67 -12.77 23.66 -14.49
N GLU A 68 -12.24 24.55 -13.67
CA GLU A 68 -11.80 25.89 -14.12
C GLU A 68 -10.61 25.80 -15.08
N LEU A 69 -9.66 24.92 -14.83
CA LEU A 69 -8.53 24.66 -15.75
C LEU A 69 -9.02 24.14 -17.09
N LYS A 70 -9.99 23.24 -17.10
CA LYS A 70 -10.62 22.71 -18.33
C LYS A 70 -11.36 23.80 -19.11
N GLN A 71 -12.00 24.76 -18.43
CA GLN A 71 -12.66 25.90 -19.08
C GLN A 71 -11.65 26.84 -19.76
N GLN A 72 -10.49 27.05 -19.14
CA GLN A 72 -9.39 27.87 -19.66
C GLN A 72 -8.65 27.18 -20.80
N ASN A 73 -8.47 25.86 -20.72
CA ASN A 73 -7.83 25.03 -21.73
C ASN A 73 -8.76 23.86 -22.14
N PRO A 74 -9.57 23.99 -23.19
CA PRO A 74 -10.46 22.92 -23.67
C PRO A 74 -9.74 21.65 -24.13
N ASP A 75 -8.45 21.74 -24.48
CA ASP A 75 -7.62 20.60 -24.91
C ASP A 75 -6.99 19.82 -23.74
N LEU A 76 -7.07 20.35 -22.53
CA LEU A 76 -6.69 19.63 -21.31
C LEU A 76 -7.49 18.34 -21.19
N VAL A 77 -6.85 17.22 -20.98
CA VAL A 77 -7.52 15.93 -20.70
C VAL A 77 -7.56 15.72 -19.18
N ILE A 78 -8.76 15.44 -18.64
CA ILE A 78 -8.95 15.08 -17.24
C ILE A 78 -9.37 13.61 -17.17
N GLY A 79 -8.56 12.80 -16.48
CA GLY A 79 -8.81 11.37 -16.27
C GLY A 79 -9.00 11.04 -14.79
N VAL A 80 -9.89 10.07 -14.52
CA VAL A 80 -10.11 9.50 -13.17
C VAL A 80 -9.87 8.00 -13.23
N GLY A 81 -8.93 7.53 -12.43
CA GLY A 81 -8.56 6.13 -12.34
C GLY A 81 -8.66 5.55 -10.93
N GLY A 82 -8.42 4.26 -10.80
CA GLY A 82 -8.33 3.57 -9.51
C GLY A 82 -9.65 3.01 -8.98
N CYS A 83 -9.70 2.66 -7.69
CA CYS A 83 -10.81 1.87 -7.11
C CYS A 83 -12.16 2.59 -7.11
N VAL A 84 -12.21 3.92 -6.88
CA VAL A 84 -13.48 4.67 -6.98
C VAL A 84 -13.93 4.73 -8.44
N ALA A 85 -13.00 4.88 -9.38
CA ALA A 85 -13.33 4.85 -10.80
C ALA A 85 -13.94 3.50 -11.22
N SER A 86 -13.38 2.37 -10.74
CA SER A 86 -13.96 1.04 -10.98
C SER A 86 -15.34 0.88 -10.37
N GLN A 87 -15.58 1.44 -9.19
CA GLN A 87 -16.86 1.33 -8.48
C GLN A 87 -17.97 2.17 -9.14
N GLU A 88 -17.65 3.42 -9.51
CA GLU A 88 -18.63 4.38 -10.03
C GLU A 88 -18.76 4.32 -11.57
N GLY A 89 -17.69 3.98 -12.27
CA GLY A 89 -17.68 3.89 -13.72
C GLY A 89 -18.20 5.16 -14.40
N ALA A 90 -19.16 4.99 -15.30
CA ALA A 90 -19.76 6.10 -16.04
C ALA A 90 -20.49 7.14 -15.16
N ALA A 91 -20.95 6.76 -13.94
CA ALA A 91 -21.65 7.67 -13.02
C ALA A 91 -20.78 8.85 -12.56
N ILE A 92 -19.43 8.72 -12.59
CA ILE A 92 -18.53 9.84 -12.35
C ILE A 92 -18.87 11.02 -13.25
N ARG A 93 -19.21 10.76 -14.52
CA ARG A 93 -19.49 11.79 -15.50
C ARG A 93 -20.87 12.44 -15.35
N GLU A 94 -21.82 11.80 -14.69
CA GLU A 94 -23.10 12.44 -14.35
C GLU A 94 -22.89 13.65 -13.43
N ARG A 95 -21.93 13.55 -12.51
CA ARG A 95 -21.55 14.61 -11.57
C ARG A 95 -20.45 15.53 -12.10
N ALA A 96 -19.53 15.00 -12.94
CA ALA A 96 -18.40 15.71 -13.51
C ALA A 96 -18.33 15.49 -15.04
N PRO A 97 -19.21 16.09 -15.85
CA PRO A 97 -19.32 15.84 -17.29
C PRO A 97 -18.07 16.27 -18.09
N TYR A 98 -17.20 17.07 -17.50
CA TYR A 98 -15.92 17.52 -18.05
C TYR A 98 -14.77 16.52 -17.89
N VAL A 99 -14.99 15.38 -17.27
CA VAL A 99 -14.03 14.26 -17.21
C VAL A 99 -14.02 13.56 -18.56
N ASP A 100 -12.85 13.42 -19.15
CA ASP A 100 -12.65 12.85 -20.50
C ASP A 100 -12.42 11.35 -20.45
N VAL A 101 -11.71 10.84 -19.40
CA VAL A 101 -11.30 9.44 -19.30
C VAL A 101 -11.64 8.89 -17.91
N VAL A 102 -12.28 7.71 -17.87
CA VAL A 102 -12.53 6.96 -16.62
C VAL A 102 -12.03 5.53 -16.82
N PHE A 103 -11.10 5.09 -15.96
CA PHE A 103 -10.47 3.78 -16.12
C PHE A 103 -10.26 3.06 -14.78
N GLY A 104 -10.35 1.74 -14.82
CA GLY A 104 -10.06 0.89 -13.66
C GLY A 104 -8.56 0.65 -13.46
N PRO A 105 -8.14 0.11 -12.29
CA PRO A 105 -6.75 -0.30 -12.09
C PRO A 105 -6.30 -1.36 -13.09
N GLN A 106 -7.23 -2.20 -13.56
CA GLN A 106 -6.93 -3.30 -14.49
C GLN A 106 -6.79 -2.84 -15.94
N THR A 107 -7.28 -1.65 -16.27
CA THR A 107 -7.25 -1.10 -17.65
C THR A 107 -6.28 0.06 -17.82
N LEU A 108 -5.42 0.33 -16.81
CA LEU A 108 -4.47 1.44 -16.87
C LEU A 108 -3.51 1.34 -18.08
N HIS A 109 -3.18 0.14 -18.54
CA HIS A 109 -2.33 -0.09 -19.71
C HIS A 109 -2.93 0.42 -21.03
N ARG A 110 -4.27 0.64 -21.08
CA ARG A 110 -5.00 1.20 -22.23
C ARG A 110 -5.12 2.73 -22.17
N LEU A 111 -4.53 3.36 -21.17
CA LEU A 111 -4.66 4.81 -20.93
C LEU A 111 -4.16 5.66 -22.09
N PRO A 112 -3.03 5.35 -22.78
CA PRO A 112 -2.61 6.11 -23.96
C PRO A 112 -3.66 6.14 -25.06
N GLU A 113 -4.22 4.97 -25.42
CA GLU A 113 -5.25 4.87 -26.46
C GLU A 113 -6.55 5.59 -26.05
N MET A 114 -6.93 5.52 -24.76
CA MET A 114 -8.10 6.22 -24.25
C MET A 114 -7.94 7.74 -24.31
N ILE A 115 -6.76 8.26 -23.98
CA ILE A 115 -6.45 9.70 -24.08
C ILE A 115 -6.49 10.15 -25.55
N ASP A 116 -5.89 9.41 -26.47
CA ASP A 116 -5.88 9.73 -27.89
C ASP A 116 -7.29 9.66 -28.51
N ALA A 117 -8.08 8.66 -28.11
CA ALA A 117 -9.47 8.57 -28.51
C ALA A 117 -10.32 9.74 -27.97
N ALA A 118 -10.11 10.13 -26.71
CA ALA A 118 -10.80 11.28 -26.12
C ALA A 118 -10.45 12.59 -26.86
N ARG A 119 -9.18 12.80 -27.20
CA ARG A 119 -8.71 13.98 -27.96
C ARG A 119 -9.25 14.03 -29.39
N SER A 120 -9.18 12.91 -30.13
CA SER A 120 -9.54 12.85 -31.53
C SER A 120 -11.05 12.88 -31.75
N THR A 121 -11.82 12.16 -30.93
CA THR A 121 -13.27 12.06 -31.09
C THR A 121 -14.06 13.12 -30.34
N ARG A 122 -13.43 13.81 -29.36
CA ARG A 122 -14.08 14.70 -28.39
C ARG A 122 -15.19 13.99 -27.59
N LYS A 123 -15.11 12.66 -27.50
CA LYS A 123 -16.05 11.83 -26.74
C LYS A 123 -15.33 11.22 -25.54
N PRO A 124 -16.00 11.13 -24.39
CA PRO A 124 -15.43 10.51 -23.22
C PRO A 124 -15.14 9.03 -23.45
N GLN A 125 -14.12 8.54 -22.78
CA GLN A 125 -13.72 7.14 -22.78
C GLN A 125 -13.93 6.56 -21.38
N VAL A 126 -14.58 5.42 -21.27
CA VAL A 126 -14.82 4.73 -20.01
C VAL A 126 -14.48 3.27 -20.18
N ASP A 127 -13.45 2.79 -19.45
CA ASP A 127 -13.10 1.37 -19.40
C ASP A 127 -12.75 0.97 -17.97
N VAL A 128 -13.67 0.31 -17.31
CA VAL A 128 -13.54 -0.25 -15.95
C VAL A 128 -13.69 -1.77 -15.97
N SER A 129 -13.43 -2.39 -17.11
CA SER A 129 -13.46 -3.84 -17.29
C SER A 129 -12.33 -4.54 -16.54
N PHE A 130 -12.43 -5.86 -16.42
CA PHE A 130 -11.42 -6.73 -15.83
C PHE A 130 -10.87 -7.67 -16.90
N PRO A 131 -9.94 -7.19 -17.77
CA PRO A 131 -9.30 -8.06 -18.75
C PRO A 131 -8.41 -9.09 -18.02
N GLU A 132 -8.36 -10.30 -18.56
CA GLU A 132 -7.44 -11.32 -18.06
C GLU A 132 -6.00 -10.91 -18.37
N ILE A 133 -5.18 -10.76 -17.33
CA ILE A 133 -3.69 -10.66 -17.29
C ILE A 133 -3.01 -9.59 -18.20
N GLU A 134 -3.68 -8.96 -19.15
CA GLU A 134 -3.08 -8.03 -20.13
C GLU A 134 -2.27 -6.87 -19.50
N LYS A 135 -2.60 -6.46 -18.28
CA LYS A 135 -2.00 -5.27 -17.66
C LYS A 135 -0.49 -5.40 -17.51
N PHE A 136 0.00 -6.49 -16.95
CA PHE A 136 1.42 -6.64 -16.65
C PHE A 136 2.26 -6.84 -17.92
N ASP A 137 1.71 -7.49 -18.94
CA ASP A 137 2.40 -7.76 -20.20
C ASP A 137 2.62 -6.48 -21.05
N ARG A 138 1.86 -5.41 -20.76
CA ARG A 138 1.85 -4.16 -21.55
C ARG A 138 2.43 -2.96 -20.82
N LEU A 139 2.95 -3.14 -19.61
CA LEU A 139 3.60 -2.05 -18.90
C LEU A 139 5.08 -1.97 -19.30
N PRO A 140 5.61 -0.75 -19.53
CA PRO A 140 7.03 -0.54 -19.80
C PRO A 140 7.87 -0.93 -18.58
N GLU A 141 9.19 -0.98 -18.75
CA GLU A 141 10.10 -1.11 -17.60
C GLU A 141 9.90 0.07 -16.62
N PRO A 142 9.93 -0.20 -15.30
CA PRO A 142 9.74 0.87 -14.31
C PRO A 142 10.93 1.82 -14.29
N ARG A 143 10.63 3.13 -14.20
CA ARG A 143 11.67 4.12 -13.88
C ARG A 143 12.06 4.00 -12.42
N VAL A 144 13.32 4.30 -12.14
CA VAL A 144 13.84 4.31 -10.78
C VAL A 144 13.92 5.74 -10.25
N ASP A 145 13.15 6.03 -9.20
CA ASP A 145 13.10 7.33 -8.55
C ASP A 145 13.65 7.25 -7.11
N GLY A 146 14.87 6.70 -6.96
CA GLY A 146 15.54 6.61 -5.67
C GLY A 146 15.85 5.17 -5.20
N PRO A 147 16.23 4.99 -3.93
CA PRO A 147 16.77 3.73 -3.43
C PRO A 147 15.70 2.70 -3.06
N THR A 148 14.42 3.06 -3.15
CA THR A 148 13.29 2.19 -2.80
C THR A 148 12.31 2.08 -3.95
N ALA A 149 11.75 0.89 -4.16
CA ALA A 149 10.72 0.68 -5.17
C ALA A 149 9.57 -0.20 -4.66
N PHE A 150 8.39 0.03 -5.21
CA PHE A 150 7.25 -0.88 -5.09
C PHE A 150 7.23 -1.85 -6.25
N VAL A 151 6.96 -3.12 -5.96
CA VAL A 151 6.79 -4.18 -6.96
C VAL A 151 5.47 -4.87 -6.72
N SER A 152 4.50 -4.70 -7.62
CA SER A 152 3.26 -5.45 -7.56
C SER A 152 3.50 -6.89 -7.98
N VAL A 153 3.30 -7.85 -7.10
CA VAL A 153 3.48 -9.28 -7.38
C VAL A 153 2.17 -9.96 -7.70
N MET A 154 1.06 -9.38 -7.27
CA MET A 154 -0.28 -9.89 -7.53
C MET A 154 -1.31 -8.77 -7.43
N GLU A 155 -2.46 -8.97 -8.05
CA GLU A 155 -3.62 -8.07 -7.93
C GLU A 155 -4.91 -8.84 -7.65
N GLY A 156 -5.91 -8.09 -7.15
CA GLY A 156 -7.20 -8.65 -6.78
C GLY A 156 -7.17 -9.45 -5.48
N CYS A 157 -8.32 -9.96 -5.08
CA CYS A 157 -8.44 -10.80 -3.89
C CYS A 157 -9.70 -11.65 -3.95
N SER A 158 -9.55 -12.98 -3.81
CA SER A 158 -10.65 -13.94 -3.83
C SER A 158 -11.13 -14.36 -2.43
N LYS A 159 -10.81 -13.58 -1.37
CA LYS A 159 -11.26 -13.90 -0.01
C LYS A 159 -12.70 -13.49 0.27
N TYR A 160 -13.25 -12.53 -0.48
CA TYR A 160 -14.64 -12.07 -0.39
C TYR A 160 -15.10 -11.79 1.05
N CYS A 161 -14.25 -11.13 1.84
CA CYS A 161 -14.63 -10.64 3.17
C CYS A 161 -15.86 -9.74 3.04
N SER A 162 -16.85 -9.88 3.94
CA SER A 162 -18.18 -9.26 3.77
C SER A 162 -18.18 -7.73 3.70
N PHE A 163 -17.16 -7.07 4.21
CA PHE A 163 -16.99 -5.60 4.22
C PHE A 163 -16.13 -5.06 3.07
N CYS A 164 -15.49 -5.94 2.29
CA CYS A 164 -14.40 -5.54 1.41
C CYS A 164 -14.85 -5.39 -0.04
N VAL A 165 -14.50 -4.24 -0.66
CA VAL A 165 -14.81 -3.94 -2.06
C VAL A 165 -13.74 -4.41 -3.04
N VAL A 166 -12.59 -4.89 -2.57
CA VAL A 166 -11.46 -5.25 -3.44
C VAL A 166 -11.84 -6.22 -4.55
N PRO A 167 -12.57 -7.33 -4.32
CA PRO A 167 -12.99 -8.22 -5.40
C PRO A 167 -13.80 -7.52 -6.50
N TYR A 168 -14.53 -6.47 -6.15
CA TYR A 168 -15.41 -5.73 -7.05
C TYR A 168 -14.72 -4.55 -7.75
N THR A 169 -13.55 -4.12 -7.25
CA THR A 169 -12.82 -2.95 -7.78
C THR A 169 -11.48 -3.30 -8.41
N ARG A 170 -10.86 -4.42 -8.00
CA ARG A 170 -9.59 -4.92 -8.54
C ARG A 170 -9.70 -6.34 -9.10
N GLY A 171 -10.87 -6.98 -8.99
CA GLY A 171 -11.12 -8.31 -9.52
C GLY A 171 -10.67 -9.44 -8.60
N GLU A 172 -10.72 -10.64 -9.14
CA GLU A 172 -10.23 -11.86 -8.50
C GLU A 172 -8.71 -11.85 -8.36
N GLU A 173 -8.20 -12.74 -7.51
CA GLU A 173 -6.78 -12.87 -7.23
C GLU A 173 -6.02 -13.41 -8.44
N VAL A 174 -5.07 -12.63 -8.95
CA VAL A 174 -4.17 -13.01 -10.04
C VAL A 174 -2.73 -12.74 -9.61
N SER A 175 -1.92 -13.78 -9.56
CA SER A 175 -0.47 -13.66 -9.34
C SER A 175 0.25 -13.43 -10.67
N ARG A 176 1.27 -12.58 -10.66
CA ARG A 176 2.17 -12.42 -11.81
C ARG A 176 3.00 -13.68 -12.02
N PRO A 177 3.46 -13.95 -13.25
CA PRO A 177 4.50 -14.94 -13.49
C PRO A 177 5.71 -14.70 -12.59
N PHE A 178 6.25 -15.78 -12.02
CA PHE A 178 7.35 -15.70 -11.05
C PHE A 178 8.58 -15.01 -11.65
N ASP A 179 8.96 -15.43 -12.86
CA ASP A 179 10.18 -14.95 -13.52
C ASP A 179 10.06 -13.46 -13.91
N ASP A 180 8.86 -12.97 -14.24
CA ASP A 180 8.63 -11.56 -14.57
C ASP A 180 8.81 -10.67 -13.34
N VAL A 181 8.38 -11.15 -12.15
CA VAL A 181 8.62 -10.43 -10.91
C VAL A 181 10.12 -10.34 -10.62
N ILE A 182 10.84 -11.45 -10.81
CA ILE A 182 12.30 -11.49 -10.59
C ILE A 182 13.03 -10.59 -11.61
N ALA A 183 12.63 -10.60 -12.87
CA ALA A 183 13.20 -9.73 -13.90
C ALA A 183 13.03 -8.23 -13.54
N GLU A 184 11.83 -7.83 -13.08
CA GLU A 184 11.59 -6.46 -12.62
C GLU A 184 12.49 -6.10 -11.42
N VAL A 185 12.65 -7.00 -10.45
CA VAL A 185 13.51 -6.76 -9.28
C VAL A 185 14.99 -6.62 -9.70
N ILE A 186 15.46 -7.44 -10.63
CA ILE A 186 16.82 -7.35 -11.18
C ILE A 186 17.02 -5.98 -11.85
N HIS A 187 16.10 -5.59 -12.74
CA HIS A 187 16.15 -4.28 -13.42
C HIS A 187 16.22 -3.13 -12.41
N LEU A 188 15.40 -3.16 -11.35
CA LEU A 188 15.39 -2.15 -10.31
C LEU A 188 16.72 -2.11 -9.53
N ALA A 189 17.28 -3.27 -9.19
CA ALA A 189 18.56 -3.38 -8.49
C ALA A 189 19.74 -2.85 -9.32
N GLU A 190 19.82 -3.20 -10.61
CA GLU A 190 20.82 -2.71 -11.57
C GLU A 190 20.78 -1.18 -11.72
N ASN A 191 19.60 -0.57 -11.51
CA ASN A 191 19.39 0.87 -11.55
C ASN A 191 19.47 1.55 -10.18
N GLY A 192 19.95 0.85 -9.13
CA GLY A 192 20.31 1.44 -7.83
C GLY A 192 19.26 1.34 -6.75
N VAL A 193 18.15 0.61 -6.96
CA VAL A 193 17.21 0.26 -5.89
C VAL A 193 17.86 -0.72 -4.93
N ARG A 194 17.76 -0.45 -3.62
CA ARG A 194 18.31 -1.28 -2.54
C ARG A 194 17.24 -1.88 -1.65
N GLU A 195 16.06 -1.28 -1.61
CA GLU A 195 14.90 -1.80 -0.87
C GLU A 195 13.71 -1.95 -1.81
N VAL A 196 13.12 -3.15 -1.84
CA VAL A 196 11.86 -3.40 -2.53
C VAL A 196 10.74 -3.66 -1.54
N THR A 197 9.55 -3.14 -1.85
CA THR A 197 8.32 -3.48 -1.13
C THR A 197 7.39 -4.25 -2.07
N LEU A 198 7.19 -5.53 -1.79
CA LEU A 198 6.30 -6.39 -2.56
C LEU A 198 4.85 -6.09 -2.20
N LEU A 199 4.03 -5.81 -3.19
CA LEU A 199 2.65 -5.38 -3.04
C LEU A 199 1.67 -6.40 -3.62
N GLY A 200 0.50 -6.45 -2.99
CA GLY A 200 -0.66 -7.20 -3.43
C GLY A 200 -1.84 -6.94 -2.51
N GLN A 201 -3.05 -7.35 -2.86
CA GLN A 201 -4.20 -7.25 -1.96
C GLN A 201 -4.30 -8.46 -1.00
N ASN A 202 -3.55 -9.52 -1.31
CA ASN A 202 -3.34 -10.71 -0.48
C ASN A 202 -1.95 -11.27 -0.77
N VAL A 203 -0.90 -10.45 -0.52
CA VAL A 203 0.47 -10.68 -1.00
C VAL A 203 1.03 -12.06 -0.63
N ASN A 204 0.73 -12.56 0.57
CA ASN A 204 1.18 -13.88 1.01
C ASN A 204 0.38 -15.05 0.42
N GLY A 205 -0.67 -14.76 -0.34
CA GLY A 205 -1.37 -15.71 -1.20
C GLY A 205 -0.74 -15.91 -2.58
N PHE A 206 0.36 -15.21 -2.88
CA PHE A 206 1.05 -15.30 -4.17
C PHE A 206 1.36 -16.74 -4.58
N ARG A 207 1.02 -17.07 -5.84
CA ARG A 207 1.29 -18.36 -6.50
C ARG A 207 1.68 -18.06 -7.95
N GLY A 208 2.94 -17.72 -8.18
CA GLY A 208 3.45 -17.39 -9.50
C GLY A 208 3.85 -18.64 -10.28
N LEU A 209 3.48 -18.69 -11.56
CA LEU A 209 3.93 -19.71 -12.47
C LEU A 209 5.38 -19.43 -12.89
N THR A 210 6.25 -20.43 -12.76
CA THR A 210 7.63 -20.38 -13.22
C THR A 210 7.70 -20.81 -14.71
N HIS A 211 8.79 -20.49 -15.41
CA HIS A 211 8.99 -20.85 -16.82
C HIS A 211 8.94 -22.37 -17.11
N ASP A 212 9.23 -23.20 -16.10
CA ASP A 212 9.15 -24.66 -16.20
C ASP A 212 7.74 -25.21 -15.86
N GLY A 213 6.76 -24.32 -15.63
CA GLY A 213 5.36 -24.68 -15.38
C GLY A 213 5.05 -25.07 -13.93
N ARG A 214 5.97 -24.86 -13.00
CA ARG A 214 5.77 -25.08 -11.57
C ARG A 214 5.16 -23.84 -10.91
N LEU A 215 4.34 -24.03 -9.89
CA LEU A 215 3.84 -22.94 -9.04
C LEU A 215 4.81 -22.69 -7.89
N ALA A 216 5.35 -21.48 -7.81
CA ALA A 216 6.16 -21.01 -6.70
C ALA A 216 5.30 -20.21 -5.71
N ASP A 217 5.54 -20.40 -4.41
CA ASP A 217 4.83 -19.68 -3.37
C ASP A 217 5.54 -18.38 -2.97
N PHE A 218 4.90 -17.61 -2.07
CA PHE A 218 5.44 -16.33 -1.63
C PHE A 218 6.75 -16.47 -0.83
N ALA A 219 6.90 -17.55 -0.05
CA ALA A 219 8.13 -17.79 0.70
C ALA A 219 9.33 -18.08 -0.23
N GLU A 220 9.07 -18.80 -1.32
CA GLU A 220 10.08 -19.02 -2.38
C GLU A 220 10.43 -17.72 -3.09
N LEU A 221 9.42 -16.90 -3.44
CA LEU A 221 9.65 -15.59 -4.05
C LEU A 221 10.56 -14.72 -3.18
N LEU A 222 10.32 -14.65 -1.87
CA LEU A 222 11.15 -13.87 -0.94
C LEU A 222 12.62 -14.32 -0.95
N ARG A 223 12.87 -15.65 -0.98
CA ARG A 223 14.24 -16.19 -1.02
C ARG A 223 14.98 -15.83 -2.32
N VAL A 224 14.27 -15.88 -3.45
CA VAL A 224 14.87 -15.56 -4.75
C VAL A 224 15.08 -14.05 -4.90
N VAL A 225 14.14 -13.23 -4.44
CA VAL A 225 14.32 -11.76 -4.41
C VAL A 225 15.50 -11.37 -3.52
N ALA A 226 15.70 -12.04 -2.38
CA ALA A 226 16.84 -11.80 -1.50
C ALA A 226 18.20 -12.18 -2.14
N ALA A 227 18.20 -13.11 -3.08
CA ALA A 227 19.40 -13.52 -3.81
C ALA A 227 19.76 -12.58 -4.98
N VAL A 228 18.93 -11.56 -5.28
CA VAL A 228 19.23 -10.58 -6.32
C VAL A 228 20.32 -9.62 -5.83
N ASP A 229 21.43 -9.55 -6.55
CA ASP A 229 22.53 -8.64 -6.23
C ASP A 229 22.05 -7.17 -6.21
N GLY A 230 22.40 -6.44 -5.15
CA GLY A 230 21.99 -5.04 -4.96
C GLY A 230 20.74 -4.87 -4.09
N ILE A 231 19.89 -5.88 -3.93
CA ILE A 231 18.76 -5.83 -2.99
C ILE A 231 19.24 -6.16 -1.58
N GLU A 232 19.16 -5.20 -0.69
CA GLU A 232 19.63 -5.30 0.69
C GLU A 232 18.50 -5.30 1.73
N ARG A 233 17.28 -4.99 1.29
CA ARG A 233 16.10 -4.99 2.17
C ARG A 233 14.82 -5.30 1.39
N ILE A 234 14.01 -6.19 1.97
CA ILE A 234 12.73 -6.61 1.42
C ILE A 234 11.63 -6.31 2.43
N ARG A 235 10.56 -5.67 1.95
CA ARG A 235 9.30 -5.49 2.67
C ARG A 235 8.16 -6.09 1.88
N TYR A 236 7.08 -6.38 2.54
CA TYR A 236 5.82 -6.69 1.90
C TYR A 236 4.63 -6.21 2.76
N THR A 237 3.48 -6.04 2.15
CA THR A 237 2.30 -5.54 2.85
C THR A 237 1.02 -6.16 2.33
N THR A 238 -0.06 -6.05 3.13
CA THR A 238 -1.39 -6.57 2.81
C THR A 238 -1.46 -8.09 2.77
N SER A 239 -1.19 -8.70 3.93
CA SER A 239 -1.25 -10.15 4.12
C SER A 239 -2.60 -10.62 4.68
N HIS A 240 -2.95 -11.88 4.43
CA HIS A 240 -4.11 -12.52 5.04
C HIS A 240 -3.66 -13.61 6.03
N PRO A 241 -4.25 -13.69 7.25
CA PRO A 241 -3.84 -14.68 8.24
C PRO A 241 -3.92 -16.15 7.77
N LEU A 242 -4.87 -16.49 6.89
CA LEU A 242 -5.00 -17.84 6.35
C LEU A 242 -3.80 -18.28 5.52
N GLU A 243 -3.20 -17.35 4.76
CA GLU A 243 -2.06 -17.63 3.88
C GLU A 243 -0.71 -17.49 4.59
N PHE A 244 -0.73 -17.16 5.91
CA PHE A 244 0.50 -17.03 6.68
C PHE A 244 1.03 -18.43 7.09
N SER A 245 1.78 -19.05 6.17
CA SER A 245 2.27 -20.43 6.27
C SER A 245 3.49 -20.57 7.17
N ASP A 246 3.78 -21.81 7.61
CA ASP A 246 5.01 -22.15 8.32
C ASP A 246 6.26 -21.89 7.43
N ALA A 247 6.16 -22.08 6.11
CA ALA A 247 7.24 -21.75 5.16
C ALA A 247 7.56 -20.24 5.15
N LEU A 248 6.51 -19.39 5.28
CA LEU A 248 6.71 -17.94 5.36
C LEU A 248 7.32 -17.53 6.71
N ILE A 249 6.92 -18.18 7.82
CA ILE A 249 7.57 -18.00 9.13
C ILE A 249 9.06 -18.36 9.06
N GLN A 250 9.38 -19.48 8.39
CA GLN A 250 10.76 -19.90 8.20
C GLN A 250 11.55 -18.90 7.33
N ALA A 251 10.94 -18.36 6.26
CA ALA A 251 11.58 -17.31 5.46
C ALA A 251 11.95 -16.08 6.30
N HIS A 252 11.09 -15.64 7.22
CA HIS A 252 11.41 -14.54 8.16
C HIS A 252 12.60 -14.84 9.09
N ALA A 253 12.84 -16.11 9.39
CA ALA A 253 13.98 -16.51 10.22
C ALA A 253 15.29 -16.68 9.44
N GLU A 254 15.19 -17.03 8.15
CA GLU A 254 16.34 -17.43 7.32
C GLU A 254 16.84 -16.33 6.38
N VAL A 255 15.95 -15.41 5.96
CA VAL A 255 16.27 -14.37 4.96
C VAL A 255 16.67 -13.08 5.68
N PRO A 256 17.96 -12.73 5.72
CA PRO A 256 18.45 -11.56 6.46
C PRO A 256 18.00 -10.22 5.84
N GLU A 257 17.72 -10.17 4.53
CA GLU A 257 17.20 -8.99 3.83
C GLU A 257 15.73 -8.71 4.17
N LEU A 258 14.98 -9.73 4.64
CA LEU A 258 13.58 -9.57 5.01
C LEU A 258 13.44 -8.87 6.35
N VAL A 259 12.78 -7.72 6.34
CA VAL A 259 12.64 -6.90 7.56
C VAL A 259 11.92 -7.64 8.69
N LYS A 260 12.33 -7.34 9.92
CA LYS A 260 11.67 -7.84 11.13
C LYS A 260 10.37 -7.05 11.43
N PHE A 261 9.54 -6.95 10.43
CA PHE A 261 8.25 -6.27 10.49
C PHE A 261 7.24 -6.99 9.63
N ILE A 262 6.03 -7.19 10.14
CA ILE A 262 4.92 -7.76 9.39
C ILE A 262 3.64 -6.94 9.58
N HIS A 263 2.91 -6.75 8.48
CA HIS A 263 1.53 -6.25 8.50
C HIS A 263 0.57 -7.41 8.24
N LEU A 264 -0.17 -7.84 9.29
CA LEU A 264 -1.07 -8.99 9.25
C LEU A 264 -2.46 -8.60 9.79
N PRO A 265 -3.35 -8.10 8.92
CA PRO A 265 -4.68 -7.63 9.30
C PRO A 265 -5.56 -8.71 9.91
N VAL A 266 -5.91 -8.57 11.20
CA VAL A 266 -6.84 -9.47 11.89
C VAL A 266 -8.29 -9.00 11.80
N GLN A 267 -8.51 -7.69 11.79
CA GLN A 267 -9.77 -6.94 11.74
C GLN A 267 -10.56 -6.90 13.06
N SER A 268 -10.68 -7.99 13.81
CA SER A 268 -11.37 -8.06 15.10
C SER A 268 -10.77 -9.12 16.02
N GLY A 269 -10.91 -8.96 17.31
CA GLY A 269 -10.56 -9.96 18.33
C GLY A 269 -11.72 -10.87 18.74
N SER A 270 -12.87 -10.78 18.08
CA SER A 270 -14.04 -11.63 18.33
C SER A 270 -14.28 -12.61 17.22
N ASP A 271 -14.28 -13.92 17.52
CA ASP A 271 -14.57 -14.96 16.55
C ASP A 271 -15.95 -14.81 15.91
N ARG A 272 -16.93 -14.30 16.67
CA ARG A 272 -18.27 -14.03 16.16
C ARG A 272 -18.27 -12.92 15.09
N VAL A 273 -17.53 -11.84 15.35
CA VAL A 273 -17.37 -10.73 14.40
C VAL A 273 -16.53 -11.19 13.19
N LEU A 274 -15.45 -11.93 13.41
CA LEU A 274 -14.65 -12.51 12.32
C LEU A 274 -15.46 -13.41 11.40
N ALA A 275 -16.36 -14.25 11.96
CA ALA A 275 -17.28 -15.07 11.18
C ALA A 275 -18.25 -14.22 10.35
N ALA A 276 -18.84 -13.15 10.94
CA ALA A 276 -19.71 -12.22 10.24
C ALA A 276 -18.96 -11.44 9.13
N MET A 277 -17.69 -11.13 9.36
CA MET A 277 -16.77 -10.55 8.37
C MET A 277 -16.33 -11.56 7.29
N LYS A 278 -16.65 -12.86 7.40
CA LYS A 278 -16.16 -13.94 6.53
C LYS A 278 -14.63 -14.02 6.47
N ARG A 279 -13.96 -13.82 7.61
CA ARG A 279 -12.49 -13.87 7.68
C ARG A 279 -11.94 -15.30 7.66
N ASN A 280 -12.77 -16.30 7.92
CA ASN A 280 -12.45 -17.73 7.85
C ASN A 280 -11.27 -18.18 8.72
N HIS A 281 -10.94 -17.44 9.78
CA HIS A 281 -9.98 -17.81 10.81
C HIS A 281 -10.49 -17.40 12.18
N THR A 282 -9.98 -18.04 13.23
CA THR A 282 -10.26 -17.73 14.62
C THR A 282 -9.14 -16.89 15.24
N VAL A 283 -9.45 -16.22 16.35
CA VAL A 283 -8.47 -15.51 17.17
C VAL A 283 -7.39 -16.46 17.71
N LEU A 284 -7.77 -17.69 18.05
CA LEU A 284 -6.80 -18.68 18.53
C LEU A 284 -5.78 -19.08 17.44
N GLU A 285 -6.24 -19.30 16.22
CA GLU A 285 -5.37 -19.59 15.07
C GLU A 285 -4.45 -18.40 14.77
N TYR A 286 -4.98 -17.19 14.76
CA TYR A 286 -4.16 -15.98 14.59
C TYR A 286 -3.08 -15.89 15.66
N LYS A 287 -3.43 -15.99 16.93
CA LYS A 287 -2.47 -15.96 18.05
C LYS A 287 -1.45 -17.10 18.00
N SER A 288 -1.85 -18.28 17.50
CA SER A 288 -0.94 -19.40 17.31
C SER A 288 0.14 -19.09 16.29
N ARG A 289 -0.25 -18.50 15.12
CA ARG A 289 0.69 -18.06 14.07
C ARG A 289 1.65 -16.99 14.59
N ILE A 290 1.13 -15.99 15.31
CA ILE A 290 1.95 -14.94 15.91
C ILE A 290 2.95 -15.51 16.94
N ARG A 291 2.55 -16.48 17.75
CA ARG A 291 3.47 -17.14 18.71
C ARG A 291 4.58 -17.91 18.00
N LYS A 292 4.25 -18.65 16.93
CA LYS A 292 5.26 -19.34 16.11
C LYS A 292 6.25 -18.34 15.50
N LEU A 293 5.73 -17.24 14.93
CA LEU A 293 6.55 -16.20 14.32
C LEU A 293 7.48 -15.53 15.36
N LYS A 294 6.97 -15.15 16.52
CA LYS A 294 7.78 -14.58 17.60
C LYS A 294 8.81 -15.55 18.19
N ALA A 295 8.53 -16.85 18.15
CA ALA A 295 9.49 -17.88 18.55
C ALA A 295 10.65 -18.01 17.54
N ALA A 296 10.35 -17.88 16.24
CA ALA A 296 11.34 -17.93 15.16
C ALA A 296 12.11 -16.60 15.02
N VAL A 297 11.45 -15.46 15.25
CA VAL A 297 11.99 -14.10 15.12
C VAL A 297 11.55 -13.27 16.33
N PRO A 298 12.28 -13.33 17.46
CA PRO A 298 11.83 -12.73 18.73
C PRO A 298 11.57 -11.22 18.69
N ASP A 299 12.35 -10.48 17.90
CA ASP A 299 12.28 -9.02 17.78
C ASP A 299 11.32 -8.51 16.69
N ILE A 300 10.51 -9.41 16.11
CA ILE A 300 9.61 -9.01 15.03
C ILE A 300 8.53 -8.07 15.53
N CYS A 301 8.36 -6.95 14.81
CA CYS A 301 7.28 -6.00 15.03
C CYS A 301 6.06 -6.38 14.21
N ILE A 302 4.88 -6.27 14.81
CA ILE A 302 3.61 -6.70 14.19
C ILE A 302 2.68 -5.51 14.09
N SER A 303 2.18 -5.25 12.89
CA SER A 303 1.08 -4.31 12.67
C SER A 303 -0.16 -5.04 12.15
N SER A 304 -1.31 -4.40 12.29
CA SER A 304 -2.59 -4.98 11.89
C SER A 304 -3.58 -3.91 11.47
N ASP A 305 -4.69 -4.33 10.88
CA ASP A 305 -5.87 -3.51 10.70
C ASP A 305 -6.95 -3.94 11.67
N PHE A 306 -7.76 -2.95 12.12
CA PHE A 306 -8.92 -3.17 12.96
C PHE A 306 -10.12 -2.38 12.44
N ILE A 307 -11.28 -3.02 12.47
CA ILE A 307 -12.57 -2.40 12.21
C ILE A 307 -13.40 -2.49 13.49
N VAL A 308 -13.75 -1.34 14.07
CA VAL A 308 -14.65 -1.25 15.22
C VAL A 308 -16.05 -0.86 14.76
N GLY A 309 -17.07 -1.23 15.53
CA GLY A 309 -18.44 -0.92 15.21
C GLY A 309 -18.95 -1.64 13.97
N PHE A 310 -18.45 -2.83 13.68
CA PHE A 310 -19.02 -3.70 12.65
C PHE A 310 -20.49 -4.05 13.03
N PRO A 311 -21.43 -4.13 12.07
CA PRO A 311 -22.83 -4.42 12.36
C PRO A 311 -22.99 -5.62 13.30
N GLY A 312 -23.72 -5.39 14.40
CA GLY A 312 -23.94 -6.36 15.46
C GLY A 312 -22.79 -6.56 16.45
N GLU A 313 -21.68 -5.79 16.38
CA GLU A 313 -20.60 -5.85 17.37
C GLU A 313 -21.11 -5.45 18.76
N THR A 314 -21.01 -6.34 19.74
CA THR A 314 -21.38 -6.09 21.13
C THR A 314 -20.20 -5.51 21.94
N GLU A 315 -20.47 -5.06 23.18
CA GLU A 315 -19.40 -4.63 24.11
C GLU A 315 -18.41 -5.77 24.37
N LYS A 316 -18.93 -6.99 24.59
CA LYS A 316 -18.11 -8.18 24.80
C LYS A 316 -17.17 -8.48 23.62
N ASP A 317 -17.60 -8.25 22.39
CA ASP A 317 -16.77 -8.42 21.19
C ASP A 317 -15.65 -7.38 21.13
N PHE A 318 -15.96 -6.14 21.52
CA PHE A 318 -14.95 -5.10 21.62
C PHE A 318 -13.93 -5.37 22.74
N GLU A 319 -14.39 -5.84 23.91
CA GLU A 319 -13.48 -6.28 25.01
C GLU A 319 -12.56 -7.40 24.54
N GLN A 320 -13.05 -8.37 23.74
CA GLN A 320 -12.20 -9.42 23.17
C GLN A 320 -11.17 -8.86 22.19
N THR A 321 -11.53 -7.83 21.43
CA THR A 321 -10.58 -7.13 20.53
C THR A 321 -9.50 -6.44 21.36
N MET A 322 -9.86 -5.74 22.43
CA MET A 322 -8.88 -5.10 23.32
C MET A 322 -7.95 -6.12 23.99
N LYS A 323 -8.50 -7.28 24.40
CA LYS A 323 -7.69 -8.38 24.94
C LYS A 323 -6.70 -8.93 23.90
N LEU A 324 -7.11 -9.08 22.63
CA LEU A 324 -6.20 -9.49 21.57
C LEU A 324 -5.06 -8.48 21.39
N VAL A 325 -5.37 -7.18 21.43
CA VAL A 325 -4.39 -6.10 21.33
C VAL A 325 -3.34 -6.20 22.45
N GLU A 326 -3.76 -6.51 23.67
CA GLU A 326 -2.86 -6.71 24.80
C GLU A 326 -2.01 -7.98 24.65
N ASP A 327 -2.63 -9.10 24.30
CA ASP A 327 -1.97 -10.40 24.19
C ASP A 327 -0.92 -10.44 23.07
N VAL A 328 -1.14 -9.73 21.96
CA VAL A 328 -0.22 -9.69 20.81
C VAL A 328 0.84 -8.60 20.98
N GLY A 329 0.49 -7.43 21.52
CA GLY A 329 1.39 -6.29 21.63
C GLY A 329 1.74 -5.71 20.25
N PHE A 330 0.74 -5.20 19.54
CA PHE A 330 0.92 -4.60 18.22
C PHE A 330 1.77 -3.33 18.28
N ASP A 331 2.66 -3.19 17.34
CA ASP A 331 3.51 -2.02 17.18
C ASP A 331 2.76 -0.83 16.56
N PHE A 332 1.88 -1.15 15.62
CA PHE A 332 1.10 -0.16 14.88
C PHE A 332 -0.22 -0.76 14.38
N SER A 333 -1.21 0.08 14.11
CA SER A 333 -2.41 -0.35 13.39
C SER A 333 -2.99 0.76 12.52
N PHE A 334 -3.67 0.34 11.45
CA PHE A 334 -4.70 1.14 10.82
C PHE A 334 -6.04 0.70 11.40
N SER A 335 -6.71 1.61 12.09
CA SER A 335 -7.95 1.32 12.79
C SER A 335 -9.05 2.27 12.32
N PHE A 336 -10.20 1.72 11.99
CA PHE A 336 -11.32 2.43 11.38
C PHE A 336 -12.63 2.08 12.06
N ILE A 337 -13.58 3.02 12.04
CA ILE A 337 -14.99 2.69 12.22
C ILE A 337 -15.46 1.96 10.97
N TYR A 338 -16.29 0.93 11.13
CA TYR A 338 -16.96 0.31 10.00
C TYR A 338 -17.70 1.36 9.17
N SER A 339 -17.52 1.31 7.88
CA SER A 339 -18.23 2.16 6.92
C SER A 339 -18.79 1.28 5.82
N ALA A 340 -20.10 1.26 5.66
CA ALA A 340 -20.77 0.48 4.63
C ALA A 340 -20.25 0.85 3.23
N ARG A 341 -19.94 -0.17 2.44
CA ARG A 341 -19.48 -0.02 1.05
C ARG A 341 -20.56 -0.55 0.12
N PRO A 342 -21.07 0.27 -0.81
CA PRO A 342 -22.07 -0.19 -1.77
C PRO A 342 -21.63 -1.48 -2.49
N GLY A 343 -22.55 -2.44 -2.59
CA GLY A 343 -22.30 -3.72 -3.24
C GLY A 343 -21.58 -4.78 -2.39
N THR A 344 -21.24 -4.47 -1.13
CA THR A 344 -20.66 -5.46 -0.21
C THR A 344 -21.75 -6.10 0.65
N PRO A 345 -21.65 -7.41 1.00
CA PRO A 345 -22.65 -8.08 1.83
C PRO A 345 -22.88 -7.44 3.20
N ALA A 346 -21.86 -6.83 3.78
CA ALA A 346 -22.00 -6.18 5.08
C ALA A 346 -22.76 -4.85 5.01
N ALA A 347 -22.90 -4.24 3.83
CA ALA A 347 -23.67 -3.01 3.67
C ALA A 347 -25.17 -3.22 3.88
N ASP A 348 -25.67 -4.45 3.71
CA ASP A 348 -27.06 -4.83 3.88
C ASP A 348 -27.40 -5.25 5.34
N LEU A 349 -26.39 -5.30 6.22
CA LEU A 349 -26.59 -5.65 7.63
C LEU A 349 -27.15 -4.45 8.40
N ALA A 350 -28.05 -4.73 9.35
CA ALA A 350 -28.56 -3.71 10.27
C ALA A 350 -27.42 -3.18 11.16
N ASP A 351 -27.21 -1.88 11.14
CA ASP A 351 -26.18 -1.19 11.90
C ASP A 351 -26.82 -0.34 13.00
N ASP A 352 -27.16 -0.99 14.12
CA ASP A 352 -27.89 -0.38 15.24
C ASP A 352 -26.95 0.25 16.29
N LEU A 353 -25.61 0.16 16.10
CA LEU A 353 -24.66 0.70 17.07
C LEU A 353 -24.56 2.22 16.91
N PRO A 354 -24.81 3.01 17.99
CA PRO A 354 -24.67 4.45 17.93
C PRO A 354 -23.28 4.92 17.51
N GLU A 355 -23.23 5.93 16.66
CA GLU A 355 -21.97 6.48 16.12
C GLU A 355 -21.01 6.94 17.22
N GLU A 356 -21.53 7.49 18.33
CA GLU A 356 -20.72 7.93 19.46
C GLU A 356 -20.01 6.74 20.16
N VAL A 357 -20.68 5.57 20.23
CA VAL A 357 -20.08 4.35 20.78
C VAL A 357 -18.96 3.86 19.85
N LYS A 358 -19.17 3.89 18.54
CA LYS A 358 -18.13 3.53 17.56
C LYS A 358 -16.90 4.44 17.67
N LYS A 359 -17.12 5.75 17.77
CA LYS A 359 -16.03 6.74 17.98
C LYS A 359 -15.26 6.50 19.28
N GLN A 360 -15.97 6.21 20.36
CA GLN A 360 -15.37 5.90 21.63
C GLN A 360 -14.51 4.63 21.56
N ARG A 361 -15.03 3.55 20.96
CA ARG A 361 -14.28 2.30 20.75
C ARG A 361 -13.03 2.54 19.92
N LEU A 362 -13.13 3.31 18.83
CA LEU A 362 -11.96 3.65 18.00
C LEU A 362 -10.91 4.40 18.79
N LEU A 363 -11.31 5.40 19.59
CA LEU A 363 -10.39 6.18 20.41
C LEU A 363 -9.66 5.31 21.44
N ILE A 364 -10.37 4.41 22.13
CA ILE A 364 -9.81 3.49 23.13
C ILE A 364 -8.78 2.57 22.45
N LEU A 365 -9.15 1.96 21.32
CA LEU A 365 -8.30 1.05 20.57
C LEU A 365 -7.02 1.77 20.08
N GLN A 366 -7.17 2.92 19.44
CA GLN A 366 -6.04 3.71 18.93
C GLN A 366 -5.11 4.17 20.05
N SER A 367 -5.66 4.63 21.17
CA SER A 367 -4.86 5.07 22.31
C SER A 367 -4.02 3.93 22.88
N ARG A 368 -4.59 2.71 22.98
CA ARG A 368 -3.86 1.54 23.49
C ARG A 368 -2.72 1.13 22.55
N ILE A 369 -2.98 1.07 21.25
CA ILE A 369 -1.95 0.69 20.25
C ILE A 369 -0.86 1.76 20.16
N HIS A 370 -1.22 3.05 20.19
CA HIS A 370 -0.23 4.14 20.22
C HIS A 370 0.68 4.05 21.44
N GLN A 371 0.13 3.71 22.62
CA GLN A 371 0.92 3.49 23.82
C GLN A 371 1.92 2.34 23.63
N GLN A 372 1.46 1.19 23.10
CA GLN A 372 2.34 0.03 22.84
C GLN A 372 3.45 0.38 21.84
N GLY A 373 3.10 1.04 20.73
CA GLY A 373 4.08 1.47 19.72
C GLY A 373 5.10 2.46 20.26
N TYR A 374 4.68 3.38 21.14
CA TYR A 374 5.59 4.30 21.81
C TYR A 374 6.53 3.57 22.80
N GLU A 375 6.03 2.60 23.56
CA GLU A 375 6.84 1.76 24.45
C GLU A 375 7.90 0.96 23.66
N ILE A 376 7.55 0.45 22.47
CA ILE A 376 8.50 -0.21 21.56
C ILE A 376 9.55 0.80 21.09
N SER A 377 9.14 2.01 20.69
CA SER A 377 10.06 3.09 20.27
C SER A 377 11.02 3.46 21.38
N ARG A 378 10.54 3.58 22.63
CA ARG A 378 11.40 3.87 23.79
C ARG A 378 12.43 2.79 24.09
N ARG A 379 12.09 1.53 23.85
CA ARG A 379 13.05 0.41 24.02
C ARG A 379 14.16 0.42 22.98
N MET A 380 13.98 1.14 21.86
CA MET A 380 15.03 1.30 20.85
C MET A 380 16.08 2.36 21.24
N VAL A 381 15.78 3.26 22.20
CA VAL A 381 16.74 4.25 22.69
C VAL A 381 17.95 3.53 23.29
N GLY A 382 19.16 3.97 22.92
CA GLY A 382 20.41 3.34 23.28
C GLY A 382 20.86 2.20 22.36
N SER A 383 20.03 1.78 21.40
CA SER A 383 20.39 0.77 20.40
C SER A 383 20.95 1.40 19.12
N THR A 384 21.72 0.63 18.38
CA THR A 384 22.15 0.98 17.03
C THR A 384 21.21 0.34 16.02
N GLN A 385 20.74 1.14 15.05
CA GLN A 385 19.82 0.71 14.00
C GLN A 385 20.43 0.89 12.63
N ARG A 386 20.30 -0.14 11.77
CA ARG A 386 20.60 -0.05 10.35
C ARG A 386 19.42 0.59 9.63
N ILE A 387 19.63 1.78 9.07
CA ILE A 387 18.59 2.53 8.37
C ILE A 387 18.96 2.71 6.89
N LEU A 388 17.98 2.71 6.00
CA LEU A 388 18.15 3.21 4.65
C LEU A 388 17.86 4.71 4.66
N VAL A 389 18.84 5.52 4.27
CA VAL A 389 18.69 6.98 4.21
C VAL A 389 17.92 7.31 2.92
N THR A 390 16.77 7.96 3.05
CA THR A 390 15.87 8.16 1.90
C THR A 390 15.79 9.60 1.43
N ASP A 391 15.98 10.58 2.32
CA ASP A 391 15.76 11.98 1.98
C ASP A 391 16.30 12.92 3.07
N PHE A 392 16.19 14.23 2.85
CA PHE A 392 16.27 15.24 3.90
C PHE A 392 15.08 15.16 4.85
N SER A 393 15.29 15.53 6.10
CA SER A 393 14.20 15.63 7.07
C SER A 393 13.22 16.73 6.66
N LYS A 394 11.91 16.40 6.64
CA LYS A 394 10.86 17.35 6.26
C LYS A 394 10.74 18.56 7.20
N LYS A 395 11.26 18.45 8.43
CA LYS A 395 11.16 19.50 9.47
C LYS A 395 12.45 20.30 9.67
N ASP A 396 13.59 19.73 9.31
CA ASP A 396 14.91 20.37 9.50
C ASP A 396 15.82 19.99 8.30
N PRO A 397 16.07 20.94 7.38
CA PRO A 397 16.92 20.71 6.21
C PRO A 397 18.39 20.38 6.54
N GLY A 398 18.85 20.62 7.78
CA GLY A 398 20.16 20.22 8.27
C GLY A 398 20.24 18.77 8.76
N MET A 399 19.16 18.02 8.61
CA MET A 399 19.10 16.62 9.00
C MET A 399 18.74 15.74 7.82
N LEU A 400 19.30 14.54 7.78
CA LEU A 400 18.83 13.46 6.92
C LEU A 400 17.79 12.61 7.66
N GLN A 401 16.96 11.91 6.90
CA GLN A 401 16.03 10.92 7.42
C GLN A 401 16.22 9.57 6.74
N GLY A 402 15.95 8.51 7.50
CA GLY A 402 15.93 7.15 6.98
C GLY A 402 14.89 6.30 7.71
N ARG A 403 14.75 5.05 7.29
CA ARG A 403 13.81 4.10 7.90
C ARG A 403 14.54 2.90 8.47
N THR A 404 14.13 2.54 9.70
CA THR A 404 14.54 1.28 10.34
C THR A 404 13.83 0.07 9.70
N GLU A 405 14.24 -1.14 10.04
CA GLU A 405 13.56 -2.37 9.62
C GLU A 405 12.09 -2.41 10.06
N ASN A 406 11.80 -1.98 11.28
CA ASN A 406 10.44 -1.89 11.80
C ASN A 406 9.69 -0.60 11.38
N ASN A 407 10.10 -0.01 10.26
CA ASN A 407 9.44 1.08 9.55
C ASN A 407 9.38 2.44 10.28
N ARG A 408 10.21 2.67 11.31
CA ARG A 408 10.30 3.96 11.98
C ARG A 408 11.18 4.94 11.23
N ILE A 409 10.73 6.20 11.18
CA ILE A 409 11.54 7.29 10.64
C ILE A 409 12.57 7.67 11.71
N VAL A 410 13.83 7.73 11.31
CA VAL A 410 14.94 8.24 12.14
C VAL A 410 15.48 9.51 11.49
N ASN A 411 15.52 10.61 12.26
CA ASN A 411 16.15 11.86 11.84
C ASN A 411 17.49 11.99 12.55
N PHE A 412 18.56 12.34 11.82
CA PHE A 412 19.90 12.48 12.34
C PHE A 412 20.68 13.59 11.59
N ARG A 413 21.60 14.26 12.28
CA ARG A 413 22.45 15.29 11.66
C ARG A 413 23.50 14.65 10.76
N CYS A 414 23.59 15.15 9.54
CA CYS A 414 24.62 14.77 8.61
C CYS A 414 24.73 15.80 7.49
N ASP A 415 25.94 16.33 7.28
CA ASP A 415 26.21 17.33 6.24
C ASP A 415 26.57 16.68 4.88
N ASN A 416 26.53 15.33 4.79
CA ASN A 416 26.86 14.60 3.57
C ASN A 416 25.60 14.08 2.88
N PRO A 417 25.05 14.78 1.86
CA PRO A 417 23.85 14.33 1.15
C PRO A 417 24.08 13.05 0.30
N ARG A 418 25.34 12.65 0.07
CA ARG A 418 25.64 11.39 -0.64
C ARG A 418 25.23 10.14 0.13
N LEU A 419 24.86 10.28 1.41
CA LEU A 419 24.26 9.18 2.18
C LEU A 419 22.83 8.85 1.74
N ILE A 420 22.14 9.75 1.06
CA ILE A 420 20.82 9.43 0.49
C ILE A 420 20.99 8.28 -0.50
N GLY A 421 20.19 7.24 -0.32
CA GLY A 421 20.27 6.00 -1.07
C GLY A 421 21.21 4.94 -0.47
N GLN A 422 21.87 5.24 0.65
CA GLN A 422 22.79 4.30 1.29
C GLN A 422 22.24 3.81 2.64
N PHE A 423 22.71 2.64 3.07
CA PHE A 423 22.50 2.20 4.43
C PHE A 423 23.49 2.88 5.39
N ALA A 424 23.00 3.21 6.57
CA ALA A 424 23.80 3.81 7.63
C ALA A 424 23.48 3.17 8.98
N GLN A 425 24.49 3.14 9.87
CA GLN A 425 24.31 2.76 11.27
C GLN A 425 24.07 4.02 12.10
N VAL A 426 22.95 4.08 12.78
CA VAL A 426 22.54 5.23 13.59
C VAL A 426 22.24 4.78 15.01
N HIS A 427 22.91 5.40 15.99
CA HIS A 427 22.57 5.25 17.41
C HIS A 427 21.30 6.02 17.69
N ILE A 428 20.34 5.39 18.34
CA ILE A 428 19.06 6.03 18.68
C ILE A 428 19.21 6.74 20.04
N ASP A 429 19.11 8.06 20.00
CA ASP A 429 19.27 8.93 21.17
C ASP A 429 17.95 9.20 21.89
N ASP A 430 16.83 9.30 21.10
CA ASP A 430 15.53 9.69 21.64
C ASP A 430 14.37 9.13 20.81
N ALA A 431 13.24 8.88 21.48
CA ALA A 431 11.99 8.45 20.88
C ALA A 431 10.94 9.56 20.96
N LEU A 432 10.58 10.11 19.82
CA LEU A 432 9.52 11.11 19.66
C LEU A 432 8.18 10.44 19.33
N PRO A 433 7.05 11.12 19.43
CA PRO A 433 5.73 10.51 19.18
C PRO A 433 5.58 9.83 17.82
N HIS A 434 6.26 10.33 16.77
CA HIS A 434 6.11 9.82 15.39
C HIS A 434 7.44 9.54 14.68
N SER A 435 8.56 9.64 15.39
CA SER A 435 9.89 9.42 14.81
C SER A 435 10.90 9.14 15.91
N LEU A 436 12.07 8.67 15.50
CA LEU A 436 13.25 8.58 16.35
C LEU A 436 14.23 9.68 15.99
N ARG A 437 15.08 10.04 16.94
CA ARG A 437 16.26 10.88 16.74
C ARG A 437 17.49 10.05 17.02
N GLY A 438 18.55 10.25 16.22
CA GLY A 438 19.79 9.51 16.45
C GLY A 438 21.02 10.25 15.99
N THR A 439 22.16 9.63 16.26
CA THR A 439 23.49 10.09 15.88
C THR A 439 24.12 9.06 14.93
N LEU A 440 24.63 9.54 13.81
CA LEU A 440 25.35 8.69 12.83
C LEU A 440 26.61 8.10 13.49
N ILE A 441 26.76 6.78 13.45
CA ILE A 441 27.94 6.07 13.92
C ILE A 441 28.87 5.76 12.75
N ASP A 442 28.32 5.16 11.70
CA ASP A 442 29.08 4.74 10.53
C ASP A 442 28.20 4.78 9.28
N SER A 443 28.82 5.08 8.16
CA SER A 443 28.23 5.05 6.84
C SER A 443 29.05 4.14 5.94
N THR A 444 28.45 3.07 5.45
CA THR A 444 29.04 2.29 4.36
C THR A 444 28.95 3.08 3.07
N LEU A 445 29.91 3.99 2.87
CA LEU A 445 30.14 4.60 1.56
C LEU A 445 30.91 3.57 0.71
N HIS A 446 30.22 2.88 -0.19
CA HIS A 446 30.83 2.08 -1.24
C HIS A 446 30.82 2.84 -2.56
#